data_91108a559af891e0f2a74122060053d3
#
_entry.id   91108a559af891e0f2a74122060053d3
#
_cell.length_a   1.000
_cell.length_b   1.000
_cell.length_c   1.000
_cell.angle_alpha   90.00
_cell.angle_beta   90.00
_cell.angle_gamma   90.00
#
_symmetry.space_group_name_H-M   'P 1'
#
loop_
_entity.id
_entity.type
_entity.pdbx_description
1 polymer ?
#
loop_
_entity_poly.entity_id
_entity_poly.type
_entity_poly.pdbx_seq_one_letter_code
_entity_poly.pdbx_strand_id
1 'polypeptide(L)' 'MVTSEFGLSAMYRILKKAGAERVSDESANELRRILEEIGISIAKNAVEMSTHAGRKTIKSEDIRLAAKQFSKF' A
#
# COMPACT_ATOMS: atom_id res chain seq x y z
N MET A 1 9.72 18.19 -1.26
CA MET A 1 8.86 17.52 -2.20
C MET A 1 8.87 16.00 -2.02
N VAL A 2 7.73 15.43 -2.01
CA VAL A 2 7.64 14.00 -1.77
C VAL A 2 7.62 13.25 -3.07
N THR A 3 8.52 12.29 -3.19
CA THR A 3 8.52 11.42 -4.34
C THR A 3 7.70 10.20 -4.00
N SER A 4 6.96 9.72 -4.96
CA SER A 4 6.16 8.53 -4.74
C SER A 4 7.04 7.33 -4.49
N GLU A 5 6.63 6.49 -3.55
CA GLU A 5 7.34 5.26 -3.24
C GLU A 5 7.13 4.21 -4.32
N PHE A 6 5.98 4.25 -5.00
CA PHE A 6 5.67 3.26 -6.02
C PHE A 6 6.05 3.77 -7.39
N GLY A 7 6.64 2.90 -8.20
CA GLY A 7 6.93 3.25 -9.57
C GLY A 7 5.67 3.26 -10.41
N LEU A 8 5.62 4.20 -11.35
CA LEU A 8 4.46 4.30 -12.21
C LEU A 8 4.32 3.08 -13.11
N SER A 9 5.45 2.54 -13.56
CA SER A 9 5.41 1.37 -14.43
C SER A 9 4.81 0.16 -13.71
N ALA A 10 5.01 0.07 -12.40
CA ALA A 10 4.38 -1.01 -11.64
C ALA A 10 2.86 -0.89 -11.66
N MET A 11 2.36 0.35 -11.63
CA MET A 11 0.92 0.56 -11.69
C MET A 11 0.35 0.15 -13.04
N TYR A 12 1.07 0.46 -14.10
CA TYR A 12 0.66 -0.01 -15.44
C TYR A 12 0.56 -1.53 -15.47
N ARG A 13 1.55 -2.20 -14.91
CA ARG A 13 1.55 -3.67 -14.92
C ARG A 13 0.39 -4.24 -14.12
N ILE A 14 0.09 -3.64 -12.98
CA ILE A 14 -1.03 -4.09 -12.16
C ILE A 14 -2.34 -3.96 -12.92
N LEU A 15 -2.53 -2.80 -13.55
CA LEU A 15 -3.76 -2.56 -14.30
C LEU A 15 -3.89 -3.50 -15.49
N LYS A 16 -2.77 -3.77 -16.17
CA LYS A 16 -2.79 -4.71 -17.29
C LYS A 16 -3.11 -6.12 -16.84
N LYS A 17 -2.54 -6.53 -15.70
CA LYS A 17 -2.84 -7.85 -15.15
C LYS A 17 -4.32 -7.98 -14.79
N ALA A 18 -4.93 -6.89 -14.38
CA ALA A 18 -6.33 -6.90 -14.02
C ALA A 18 -7.24 -6.92 -15.26
N GLY A 19 -6.67 -6.76 -16.45
CA GLY A 19 -7.44 -6.88 -17.66
C GLY A 19 -7.67 -5.58 -18.42
N ALA A 20 -7.03 -4.49 -18.00
CA ALA A 20 -7.20 -3.22 -18.69
C ALA A 20 -6.55 -3.28 -20.06
N GLU A 21 -7.29 -2.87 -21.09
CA GLU A 21 -6.73 -2.81 -22.43
C GLU A 21 -5.86 -1.58 -22.62
N ARG A 22 -6.30 -0.47 -22.05
CA ARG A 22 -5.57 0.79 -22.12
C ARG A 22 -5.50 1.39 -20.75
N VAL A 23 -4.38 2.05 -20.47
CA VAL A 23 -4.17 2.67 -19.18
C VAL A 23 -3.69 4.10 -19.42
N SER A 24 -4.46 5.06 -18.92
CA SER A 24 -4.03 6.44 -19.00
C SER A 24 -3.02 6.73 -17.88
N ASP A 25 -2.19 7.74 -18.11
CA ASP A 25 -1.26 8.19 -17.08
C ASP A 25 -2.00 8.61 -15.82
N GLU A 26 -3.14 9.26 -15.99
CA GLU A 26 -3.92 9.72 -14.85
C GLU A 26 -4.43 8.57 -14.02
N SER A 27 -4.88 7.48 -14.67
CA SER A 27 -5.38 6.35 -13.91
C SER A 27 -4.25 5.65 -13.16
N ALA A 28 -3.08 5.55 -13.77
CA ALA A 28 -1.93 4.95 -13.10
C ALA A 28 -1.50 5.80 -11.91
N ASN A 29 -1.48 7.11 -12.06
CA ASN A 29 -1.15 8.01 -10.96
C ASN A 29 -2.17 7.93 -9.84
N GLU A 30 -3.44 7.82 -10.19
CA GLU A 30 -4.48 7.73 -9.18
C GLU A 30 -4.37 6.43 -8.39
N LEU A 31 -4.13 5.33 -9.07
CA LEU A 31 -3.92 4.06 -8.39
C LEU A 31 -2.73 4.13 -7.43
N ARG A 32 -1.65 4.75 -7.89
CA ARG A 32 -0.46 4.89 -7.05
C ARG A 32 -0.78 5.70 -5.80
N ARG A 33 -1.48 6.80 -5.95
CA ARG A 33 -1.82 7.66 -4.81
C ARG A 33 -2.65 6.89 -3.79
N ILE A 34 -3.64 6.16 -4.26
CA ILE A 34 -4.51 5.41 -3.36
C ILE A 34 -3.74 4.31 -2.65
N LEU A 35 -2.89 3.59 -3.38
CA LEU A 35 -2.13 2.51 -2.77
C LEU A 35 -1.15 3.04 -1.72
N GLU A 36 -0.54 4.21 -1.98
CA GLU A 36 0.35 4.80 -1.00
C GLU A 36 -0.39 5.18 0.27
N GLU A 37 -1.58 5.75 0.14
CA GLU A 37 -2.36 6.11 1.31
C GLU A 37 -2.74 4.89 2.12
N ILE A 38 -3.19 3.85 1.45
CA ILE A 38 -3.56 2.62 2.13
C ILE A 38 -2.34 1.99 2.79
N GLY A 39 -1.23 1.96 2.06
CA GLY A 39 0.00 1.37 2.60
C GLY A 39 0.48 2.08 3.85
N ILE A 40 0.43 3.41 3.86
CA ILE A 40 0.86 4.18 5.02
C ILE A 40 -0.07 3.92 6.21
N SER A 41 -1.38 3.86 5.97
CA SER A 41 -2.33 3.55 7.03
C SER A 41 -2.05 2.20 7.67
N ILE A 42 -1.85 1.20 6.84
CA ILE A 42 -1.57 -0.14 7.34
C ILE A 42 -0.24 -0.15 8.09
N ALA A 43 0.76 0.52 7.54
CA ALA A 43 2.08 0.55 8.14
C ALA A 43 2.06 1.23 9.51
N LYS A 44 1.31 2.32 9.64
CA LYS A 44 1.21 3.00 10.93
C LYS A 44 0.60 2.11 11.98
N ASN A 45 -0.46 1.38 11.64
CA ASN A 45 -1.06 0.45 12.58
C ASN A 45 -0.08 -0.66 12.95
N ALA A 46 0.66 -1.16 11.97
CA ALA A 46 1.64 -2.21 12.23
C ALA A 46 2.74 -1.72 13.16
N VAL A 47 3.17 -0.47 12.99
CA VAL A 47 4.18 0.11 13.87
C VAL A 47 3.65 0.19 15.30
N GLU A 48 2.39 0.60 15.47
CA GLU A 48 1.81 0.66 16.80
C GLU A 48 1.76 -0.71 17.45
N MET A 49 1.37 -1.72 16.70
CA MET A 49 1.35 -3.08 17.23
C MET A 49 2.72 -3.54 17.67
N SER A 50 3.72 -3.27 16.84
CA SER A 50 5.09 -3.64 17.15
C SER A 50 5.57 -2.92 18.41
N THR A 51 5.27 -1.64 18.52
CA THR A 51 5.67 -0.83 19.66
C THR A 51 5.02 -1.33 20.95
N HIS A 52 3.74 -1.65 20.89
CA HIS A 52 3.04 -2.20 22.06
C HIS A 52 3.63 -3.51 22.51
N ALA A 53 4.13 -4.29 21.58
CA ALA A 53 4.77 -5.57 21.90
C ALA A 53 6.23 -5.39 22.33
N GLY A 54 6.72 -4.15 22.38
CA GLY A 54 8.08 -3.88 22.81
C GLY A 54 9.11 -4.25 21.77
N ARG A 55 8.73 -4.33 20.51
CA ARG A 55 9.65 -4.71 19.44
C ARG A 55 9.98 -3.51 18.57
N LYS A 56 11.15 -3.52 18.00
CA LYS A 56 11.56 -2.50 17.04
C LYS A 56 11.45 -2.98 15.61
N THR A 57 11.24 -4.26 15.41
CA THR A 57 11.11 -4.83 14.08
C THR A 57 9.65 -5.15 13.81
N ILE A 58 9.18 -4.71 12.67
CA ILE A 58 7.83 -5.04 12.23
C ILE A 58 7.87 -6.41 11.57
N LYS A 59 6.95 -7.28 11.97
CA LYS A 59 6.88 -8.62 11.43
C LYS A 59 5.70 -8.75 10.48
N SER A 60 5.73 -9.79 9.68
CA SER A 60 4.65 -10.00 8.70
C SER A 60 3.30 -10.14 9.37
N GLU A 61 3.25 -10.73 10.57
CA GLU A 61 1.97 -10.86 11.26
C GLU A 61 1.41 -9.50 11.67
N ASP A 62 2.29 -8.53 11.98
CA ASP A 62 1.83 -7.17 12.27
C ASP A 62 1.14 -6.57 11.06
N ILE A 63 1.71 -6.77 9.90
CA ILE A 63 1.13 -6.27 8.66
C ILE A 63 -0.21 -6.94 8.40
N ARG A 64 -0.27 -8.25 8.56
CA ARG A 64 -1.51 -8.98 8.31
C ARG A 64 -2.64 -8.51 9.21
N LEU A 65 -2.34 -8.34 10.49
CA LEU A 65 -3.36 -7.88 11.43
C LEU A 65 -3.78 -6.46 11.15
N ALA A 66 -2.82 -5.60 10.84
CA ALA A 66 -3.13 -4.21 10.51
C ALA A 66 -3.99 -4.13 9.26
N ALA A 67 -3.72 -4.97 8.27
CA ALA A 67 -4.48 -4.98 7.05
C ALA A 67 -5.92 -5.43 7.30
N LYS A 68 -6.10 -6.39 8.19
CA LYS A 68 -7.45 -6.85 8.53
C LYS A 68 -8.26 -5.74 9.17
N GLN A 69 -7.65 -4.96 10.05
CA GLN A 69 -8.35 -3.86 10.70
C GLN A 69 -8.71 -2.76 9.71
N PHE A 70 -7.83 -2.50 8.78
CA PHE A 70 -8.05 -1.47 7.78
C PHE A 70 -9.14 -1.90 6.80
N SER A 71 -9.20 -3.17 6.51
CA SER A 71 -9.83 -3.63 5.30
C SER A 71 -11.33 -3.76 5.41
N LYS A 72 -11.97 -3.27 4.41
CA LYS A 72 -13.33 -3.63 4.06
C LYS A 72 -13.32 -4.37 2.74
N PHE A 73 -12.16 -4.80 2.39
CA PHE A 73 -11.98 -5.48 1.10
C PHE A 73 -12.78 -6.75 1.03
#